data_9ebe39698d4343ca193684f2bf414488
#
_entry.id   9ebe39698d4343ca193684f2bf414488
#
_cell.length_a   1.000
_cell.length_b   1.000
_cell.length_c   1.000
_cell.angle_alpha   90.00
_cell.angle_beta   90.00
_cell.angle_gamma   90.00
#
_symmetry.space_group_name_H-M   'P 1'
#
loop_
_entity.id
_entity.type
_entity.pdbx_description
1 polymer ?
#
loop_
_entity_poly.entity_id
_entity_poly.type
_entity_poly.pdbx_seq_one_letter_code
_entity_poly.pdbx_strand_id
1 'polypeptide(L)'
;MRALAVLSLVLLCLPACGGALVEGESQFKKGQYPQAKQTLASIEAESRSYDNARRAEYALYRGLTLAALGDRAAGGVWLREAKAIADTDPTSLEREDALRLKEALEADQAP
;
A
#
# COMPACT_ATOMS: atom_id res chain seq x y z
N MET A 1 43.50 30.70 -6.55
CA MET A 1 42.82 29.80 -6.99
C MET A 1 42.13 28.94 -6.07
N ARG A 2 40.88 28.79 -6.07
CA ARG A 2 40.19 28.09 -5.13
C ARG A 2 39.51 26.96 -5.73
N ALA A 3 39.79 25.76 -5.34
CA ALA A 3 38.96 24.62 -5.57
C ALA A 3 37.69 24.79 -4.76
N LEU A 4 36.65 25.14 -5.39
CA LEU A 4 35.34 24.99 -4.82
C LEU A 4 35.04 23.51 -4.82
N ALA A 5 35.33 22.87 -3.73
CA ALA A 5 34.75 21.59 -3.47
C ALA A 5 33.26 21.85 -3.31
N VAL A 6 32.55 21.70 -4.41
CA VAL A 6 31.12 21.53 -4.34
C VAL A 6 30.93 20.18 -3.68
N LEU A 7 30.77 20.19 -2.39
CA LEU A 7 30.28 19.06 -1.67
C LEU A 7 28.85 18.89 -2.13
N SER A 8 28.67 18.18 -3.22
CA SER A 8 27.37 17.64 -3.55
C SER A 8 27.02 16.69 -2.44
N LEU A 9 26.31 17.24 -1.48
CA LEU A 9 25.60 16.44 -0.52
C LEU A 9 24.55 15.70 -1.33
N VAL A 10 24.94 14.56 -1.87
CA VAL A 10 23.99 13.59 -2.33
C VAL A 10 23.26 13.15 -1.08
N LEU A 11 22.15 13.80 -0.83
CA LEU A 11 21.20 13.30 0.14
C LEU A 11 20.68 12.00 -0.43
N LEU A 12 21.40 10.93 -0.14
CA LEU A 12 20.87 9.60 -0.28
C LEU A 12 19.68 9.55 0.67
N CYS A 13 18.50 9.81 0.11
CA CYS A 13 17.29 9.38 0.76
C CYS A 13 17.34 7.87 0.83
N LEU A 14 17.99 7.36 1.86
CA LEU A 14 17.83 5.97 2.24
C LEU A 14 16.34 5.80 2.52
N PRO A 15 15.67 4.87 1.83
CA PRO A 15 14.30 4.59 2.18
C PRO A 15 14.28 4.26 3.67
N ALA A 16 13.47 4.99 4.41
CA ALA A 16 13.22 4.68 5.80
C ALA A 16 12.81 3.21 5.89
N CYS A 17 13.18 2.54 6.97
CA CYS A 17 12.80 1.16 7.22
C CYS A 17 11.32 0.94 6.94
N GLY A 18 10.98 0.06 5.97
CA GLY A 18 9.64 -0.21 5.52
C GLY A 18 9.27 0.35 4.16
N GLY A 19 10.07 1.28 3.61
CA GLY A 19 9.95 1.76 2.24
C GLY A 19 8.59 2.33 1.86
N ALA A 20 8.27 2.24 0.57
CA ALA A 20 7.08 2.85 -0.01
C ALA A 20 5.76 2.20 0.46
N LEU A 21 5.78 0.92 0.85
CA LEU A 21 4.57 0.28 1.38
C LEU A 21 4.13 0.93 2.69
N VAL A 22 5.06 1.11 3.62
CA VAL A 22 4.77 1.77 4.91
C VAL A 22 4.37 3.22 4.68
N GLU A 23 5.02 3.91 3.76
CA GLU A 23 4.65 5.29 3.41
C GLU A 23 3.23 5.36 2.85
N GLY A 24 2.88 4.50 1.91
CA GLY A 24 1.54 4.45 1.34
C GLY A 24 0.46 4.17 2.38
N GLU A 25 0.71 3.24 3.29
CA GLU A 25 -0.20 2.96 4.40
C GLU A 25 -0.37 4.17 5.32
N SER A 26 0.74 4.82 5.66
CA SER A 26 0.71 6.02 6.49
C SER A 26 -0.09 7.15 5.83
N GLN A 27 0.12 7.36 4.55
CA GLN A 27 -0.64 8.36 3.78
C GLN A 27 -2.13 8.03 3.78
N PHE A 28 -2.49 6.76 3.56
CA PHE A 28 -3.89 6.34 3.65
C PHE A 28 -4.49 6.64 5.03
N LYS A 29 -3.80 6.27 6.10
CA LYS A 29 -4.28 6.48 7.48
C LYS A 29 -4.45 7.95 7.84
N LYS A 30 -3.69 8.83 7.19
CA LYS A 30 -3.79 10.29 7.35
C LYS A 30 -4.83 10.93 6.43
N GLY A 31 -5.53 10.14 5.63
CA GLY A 31 -6.51 10.66 4.67
C GLY A 31 -5.90 11.26 3.40
N GLN A 32 -4.62 11.04 3.19
CA GLN A 32 -3.88 11.53 2.01
C GLN A 32 -4.02 10.52 0.86
N TYR A 33 -5.24 10.31 0.39
CA TYR A 33 -5.55 9.25 -0.57
C TYR A 33 -4.91 9.44 -1.95
N PRO A 34 -4.85 10.64 -2.55
CA PRO A 34 -4.14 10.81 -3.82
C PRO A 34 -2.65 10.46 -3.71
N GLN A 35 -2.00 10.85 -2.63
CA GLN A 35 -0.60 10.54 -2.38
C GLN A 35 -0.41 9.04 -2.16
N ALA A 36 -1.28 8.42 -1.35
CA ALA A 36 -1.24 6.97 -1.11
C ALA A 36 -1.39 6.19 -2.42
N LYS A 37 -2.32 6.60 -3.28
CA LYS A 37 -2.51 6.00 -4.60
C LYS A 37 -1.22 6.04 -5.41
N GLN A 38 -0.58 7.20 -5.49
CA GLN A 38 0.65 7.39 -6.24
C GLN A 38 1.80 6.54 -5.68
N THR A 39 1.98 6.58 -4.37
CA THR A 39 3.03 5.82 -3.68
C THR A 39 2.86 4.32 -3.90
N LEU A 40 1.65 3.79 -3.67
CA LEU A 40 1.39 2.37 -3.83
C LEU A 40 1.45 1.92 -5.30
N ALA A 41 0.98 2.73 -6.24
CA ALA A 41 1.09 2.43 -7.65
C ALA A 41 2.54 2.30 -8.11
N SER A 42 3.44 3.10 -7.53
CA SER A 42 4.86 3.09 -7.91
C SER A 42 5.58 1.78 -7.59
N ILE A 43 5.05 0.99 -6.66
CA ILE A 43 5.66 -0.28 -6.24
C ILE A 43 4.85 -1.52 -6.67
N GLU A 44 3.90 -1.37 -7.58
CA GLU A 44 3.07 -2.49 -8.01
C GLU A 44 3.89 -3.65 -8.56
N ALA A 45 4.86 -3.37 -9.43
CA ALA A 45 5.71 -4.41 -10.01
C ALA A 45 6.53 -5.11 -8.92
N GLU A 46 7.11 -4.35 -7.99
CA GLU A 46 7.87 -4.89 -6.87
C GLU A 46 7.00 -5.76 -5.96
N SER A 47 5.75 -5.38 -5.76
CA SER A 47 4.83 -6.08 -4.86
C SER A 47 4.60 -7.54 -5.25
N ARG A 48 4.78 -7.86 -6.52
CA ARG A 48 4.61 -9.24 -7.01
C ARG A 48 5.66 -10.20 -6.45
N SER A 49 6.79 -9.69 -6.02
CA SER A 49 7.86 -10.49 -5.41
C SER A 49 7.81 -10.52 -3.88
N TYR A 50 6.85 -9.85 -3.27
CA TYR A 50 6.67 -9.87 -1.83
C TYR A 50 6.19 -11.24 -1.34
N ASP A 51 6.48 -11.56 -0.09
CA ASP A 51 5.88 -12.71 0.58
C ASP A 51 4.37 -12.49 0.79
N ASN A 52 3.65 -13.52 1.22
CA ASN A 52 2.20 -13.45 1.38
C ASN A 52 1.76 -12.32 2.31
N ALA A 53 2.45 -12.10 3.41
CA ALA A 53 2.09 -11.06 4.37
C ALA A 53 2.16 -9.67 3.73
N ARG A 54 3.27 -9.36 3.05
CA ARG A 54 3.45 -8.06 2.42
C ARG A 54 2.58 -7.89 1.18
N ARG A 55 2.34 -8.96 0.43
CA ARG A 55 1.43 -8.93 -0.72
C ARG A 55 0.00 -8.67 -0.30
N ALA A 56 -0.47 -9.33 0.76
CA ALA A 56 -1.81 -9.12 1.29
C ALA A 56 -1.97 -7.69 1.80
N GLU A 57 -1.00 -7.20 2.52
CA GLU A 57 -0.97 -5.82 3.03
C GLU A 57 -0.99 -4.80 1.89
N TYR A 58 -0.16 -4.99 0.88
CA TYR A 58 -0.15 -4.14 -0.31
C TYR A 58 -1.50 -4.12 -1.01
N ALA A 59 -2.07 -5.28 -1.28
CA ALA A 59 -3.35 -5.39 -1.95
C ALA A 59 -4.48 -4.73 -1.14
N LEU A 60 -4.48 -4.92 0.17
CA LEU A 60 -5.45 -4.28 1.06
C LEU A 60 -5.39 -2.76 0.95
N TYR A 61 -4.23 -2.16 1.18
CA TYR A 61 -4.10 -0.70 1.18
C TYR A 61 -4.27 -0.09 -0.20
N ARG A 62 -3.84 -0.80 -1.23
CA ARG A 62 -4.14 -0.38 -2.61
C ARG A 62 -5.64 -0.32 -2.86
N GLY A 63 -6.35 -1.37 -2.47
CA GLY A 63 -7.81 -1.44 -2.63
C GLY A 63 -8.55 -0.40 -1.81
N LEU A 64 -8.17 -0.23 -0.54
CA LEU A 64 -8.77 0.78 0.34
C LEU A 64 -8.58 2.19 -0.21
N THR A 65 -7.40 2.50 -0.72
CA THR A 65 -7.07 3.80 -1.28
C THR A 65 -7.92 4.11 -2.52
N LEU A 66 -8.00 3.16 -3.44
CA LEU A 66 -8.80 3.33 -4.66
C LEU A 66 -10.29 3.48 -4.33
N ALA A 67 -10.80 2.70 -3.41
CA ALA A 67 -12.19 2.82 -2.96
C ALA A 67 -12.47 4.18 -2.32
N ALA A 68 -11.55 4.68 -1.50
CA ALA A 68 -11.66 5.99 -0.87
C ALA A 68 -11.69 7.12 -1.91
N LEU A 69 -11.04 6.94 -3.05
CA LEU A 69 -11.03 7.89 -4.16
C LEU A 69 -12.24 7.72 -5.11
N GLY A 70 -13.15 6.80 -4.80
CA GLY A 70 -14.36 6.57 -5.59
C GLY A 70 -14.20 5.55 -6.72
N ASP A 71 -13.01 4.97 -6.91
CA ASP A 71 -12.78 3.91 -7.89
C ASP A 71 -13.08 2.55 -7.26
N ARG A 72 -14.36 2.24 -7.11
CA ARG A 72 -14.81 1.01 -6.47
C ARG A 72 -14.48 -0.23 -7.28
N ALA A 73 -14.49 -0.14 -8.60
CA ALA A 73 -14.20 -1.28 -9.47
C ALA A 73 -12.76 -1.73 -9.31
N ALA A 74 -11.81 -0.81 -9.46
CA ALA A 74 -10.38 -1.13 -9.28
C ALA A 74 -10.06 -1.47 -7.83
N GLY A 75 -10.63 -0.75 -6.88
CA GLY A 75 -10.46 -1.03 -5.45
C GLY A 75 -10.93 -2.44 -5.09
N GLY A 76 -12.09 -2.85 -5.61
CA GLY A 76 -12.64 -4.19 -5.39
C GLY A 76 -11.75 -5.32 -5.91
N VAL A 77 -11.08 -5.10 -7.04
CA VAL A 77 -10.11 -6.08 -7.58
C VAL A 77 -8.97 -6.33 -6.58
N TRP A 78 -8.41 -5.25 -6.05
CA TRP A 78 -7.32 -5.37 -5.06
C TRP A 78 -7.79 -5.95 -3.72
N LEU A 79 -8.97 -5.59 -3.26
CA LEU A 79 -9.52 -6.15 -2.02
C LEU A 79 -9.78 -7.65 -2.15
N ARG A 80 -10.26 -8.12 -3.29
CA ARG A 80 -10.43 -9.55 -3.54
C ARG A 80 -9.09 -10.28 -3.62
N GLU A 81 -8.06 -9.65 -4.16
CA GLU A 81 -6.70 -10.20 -4.14
C GLU A 81 -6.20 -10.36 -2.69
N ALA A 82 -6.39 -9.35 -1.86
CA ALA A 82 -6.03 -9.44 -0.44
C ALA A 82 -6.78 -10.59 0.25
N LYS A 83 -8.07 -10.74 -0.05
CA LYS A 83 -8.88 -11.83 0.49
C LYS A 83 -8.37 -13.19 0.04
N ALA A 84 -8.04 -13.34 -1.24
CA ALA A 84 -7.53 -14.60 -1.77
C ALA A 84 -6.24 -15.03 -1.06
N ILE A 85 -5.33 -14.09 -0.81
CA ILE A 85 -4.10 -14.37 -0.07
C ILE A 85 -4.41 -14.73 1.38
N ALA A 86 -5.26 -13.97 2.04
CA ALA A 86 -5.61 -14.20 3.45
C ALA A 86 -6.36 -15.54 3.65
N ASP A 87 -7.19 -15.94 2.70
CA ASP A 87 -7.88 -17.23 2.75
C ASP A 87 -6.91 -18.41 2.64
N THR A 88 -5.83 -18.24 1.88
CA THR A 88 -4.78 -19.26 1.73
C THR A 88 -3.81 -19.26 2.90
N ASP A 89 -3.50 -18.09 3.41
CA ASP A 89 -2.59 -17.87 4.53
C ASP A 89 -3.25 -16.95 5.57
N PRO A 90 -3.99 -17.53 6.54
CA PRO A 90 -4.73 -16.74 7.54
C PRO A 90 -3.86 -15.84 8.41
N THR A 91 -2.56 -16.07 8.47
CA THR A 91 -1.63 -15.24 9.23
C THR A 91 -1.03 -14.09 8.43
N SER A 92 -1.39 -13.98 7.16
CA SER A 92 -0.81 -12.97 6.25
C SER A 92 -1.20 -11.54 6.60
N LEU A 93 -2.37 -11.32 7.20
CA LEU A 93 -2.80 -10.02 7.68
C LEU A 93 -2.87 -10.00 9.20
N GLU A 94 -2.42 -8.90 9.78
CA GLU A 94 -2.64 -8.65 11.19
C GLU A 94 -4.13 -8.46 11.45
N ARG A 95 -4.55 -8.70 12.68
CA ARG A 95 -5.96 -8.67 13.07
C ARG A 95 -6.67 -7.38 12.67
N GLU A 96 -6.06 -6.25 12.87
CA GLU A 96 -6.64 -4.95 12.53
C GLU A 96 -6.86 -4.82 11.03
N ASP A 97 -5.87 -5.23 10.23
CA ASP A 97 -5.95 -5.20 8.78
C ASP A 97 -6.97 -6.22 8.23
N ALA A 98 -7.06 -7.38 8.85
CA ALA A 98 -8.08 -8.36 8.50
C ALA A 98 -9.51 -7.81 8.72
N LEU A 99 -9.72 -7.05 9.78
CA LEU A 99 -10.99 -6.37 10.03
C LEU A 99 -11.26 -5.28 9.01
N ARG A 100 -10.26 -4.49 8.65
CA ARG A 100 -10.38 -3.48 7.58
C ARG A 100 -10.79 -4.12 6.27
N LEU A 101 -10.18 -5.23 5.92
CA LEU A 101 -10.51 -5.98 4.71
C LEU A 101 -11.98 -6.45 4.73
N LYS A 102 -12.38 -7.05 5.83
CA LYS A 102 -13.77 -7.54 5.99
C LYS A 102 -14.78 -6.40 5.80
N GLU A 103 -14.58 -5.29 6.48
CA GLU A 103 -15.45 -4.12 6.39
C GLU A 103 -15.49 -3.54 4.98
N ALA A 104 -14.34 -3.46 4.31
CA ALA A 104 -14.25 -2.95 2.96
C ALA A 104 -14.96 -3.85 1.96
N LEU A 105 -14.85 -5.16 2.10
CA LEU A 105 -15.55 -6.12 1.24
C LEU A 105 -17.07 -6.07 1.45
N GLU A 106 -17.53 -5.92 2.68
CA GLU A 106 -18.95 -5.75 2.99
C GLU A 106 -19.50 -4.46 2.35
N ALA A 107 -18.73 -3.37 2.43
CA ALA A 107 -19.12 -2.10 1.81
C ALA A 107 -19.15 -2.20 0.28
N ASP A 108 -18.23 -2.94 -0.34
CA ASP A 108 -18.19 -3.14 -1.79
C ASP A 108 -19.40 -3.92 -2.30
N GLN A 109 -19.99 -4.77 -1.47
CA GLN A 109 -21.18 -5.57 -1.82
C GLN A 109 -22.49 -4.85 -1.50
N ALA A 110 -22.44 -3.75 -0.79
CA ALA A 110 -23.66 -3.00 -0.45
C ALA A 110 -24.27 -2.36 -1.69
N PRO A 111 -25.63 -2.34 -1.83
CA PRO A 111 -26.30 -1.71 -2.96
C PRO A 111 -26.14 -0.18 -2.97
#